data_cd6bf5546cd36d5dee2ce0ca98b41dff
#
_entry.id   cd6bf5546cd36d5dee2ce0ca98b41dff
#
_cell.length_a   1.000
_cell.length_b   1.000
_cell.length_c   1.000
_cell.angle_alpha   90.00
_cell.angle_beta   90.00
_cell.angle_gamma   90.00
#
_symmetry.space_group_name_H-M   'P 1'
#
loop_
_entity.id
_entity.type
_entity.pdbx_description
1 polymer ?
#
loop_
_entity_poly.entity_id
_entity_poly.type
_entity_poly.pdbx_seq_one_letter_code
_entity_poly.pdbx_strand_id
1 'polypeptide(L)'
;MKFNIKVVDTTAPTVKEISDQTKEVNTAIDDIEISATDNSGQAVTNTVSGLPEGVTFDPRTNTISGVATKVGTYPIVVTSIDGDGNRTDTKFNIKVVDTTAPTVKGISDQTKEVNTAIDDIEISATDNSGQAVTNKVSGLPQGVTFDPRTSTISGVATKVGTYPIVVTSTDADGNSVETKFIIKVVDTTAPTVKGISDQTKEVNTEIDNIEIRATDNSGQPVTNTVSGLPSGVTFDPTTNTISGIATKVGTYPIVVISTDADGNSTETKFNIKVVDTTAPTVKEISDQTKEVNTEIDNIKIDARDNSGQAVTNTVRGLPEGVTFDPSTNTISGIATKVGTYPIVVTSTDAEGNSIETKFSIKVVDTTAPTVKGISDQTKEVNTAIDDIEIRATDNSGEVVTNKVSGLPEGVTFDPRTNTISGVATKVGTYPIVVTSTDAEGNSVETKFSIKVVDTTAPTVKEISDQTKEVNTEIDNIEISATDNSGEVVTNRVRGLPSGVTFDSRTNTISGVATKVGTYPIVVISTDAEGNSVETKFIIKVVDTTAPTVKEISDQTKEVNTEIDSIKIDAKDNSGQAVTNKVSGLPEGVTFDSSTNTISGVV
;
A
#
# COMPACT_ATOMS: atom_id res chain seq x y z
N MET A 1 134.15 22.44 -47.78
CA MET A 1 133.31 21.40 -47.14
C MET A 1 131.98 22.03 -46.84
N LYS A 2 130.98 21.53 -47.44
CA LYS A 2 129.56 21.86 -46.98
C LYS A 2 129.11 20.71 -46.17
N PHE A 3 128.76 20.93 -44.99
CA PHE A 3 128.07 19.95 -44.13
C PHE A 3 126.65 20.44 -43.89
N ASN A 4 125.82 19.56 -43.86
CA ASN A 4 124.45 19.83 -43.57
C ASN A 4 124.21 19.45 -42.14
N ILE A 5 123.65 20.36 -41.39
CA ILE A 5 123.09 20.06 -40.06
C ILE A 5 121.63 19.82 -40.32
N LYS A 6 121.21 18.63 -40.05
CA LYS A 6 119.78 18.31 -40.04
C LYS A 6 119.27 18.42 -38.57
N VAL A 7 118.46 19.40 -38.31
CA VAL A 7 117.81 19.49 -37.01
C VAL A 7 116.53 18.68 -37.17
N VAL A 8 116.34 17.75 -36.34
CA VAL A 8 115.10 16.92 -36.28
C VAL A 8 114.48 17.06 -34.92
N ASP A 9 113.22 17.14 -34.90
CA ASP A 9 112.54 17.07 -33.64
C ASP A 9 112.12 15.62 -33.39
N THR A 10 112.43 15.11 -32.22
CA THR A 10 112.09 13.75 -31.77
C THR A 10 111.32 13.76 -30.45
N THR A 11 111.00 14.96 -29.98
CA THR A 11 110.26 15.13 -28.72
C THR A 11 108.80 15.15 -29.00
N ALA A 12 108.11 14.27 -28.35
CA ALA A 12 106.66 14.21 -28.51
C ALA A 12 105.95 15.39 -27.78
N PRO A 13 104.82 15.87 -28.29
CA PRO A 13 104.11 16.98 -27.67
C PRO A 13 103.76 16.71 -26.20
N THR A 14 103.81 17.78 -25.41
CA THR A 14 103.37 17.75 -24.01
C THR A 14 101.87 18.18 -23.97
N VAL A 15 101.06 17.35 -23.40
CA VAL A 15 99.65 17.63 -23.22
C VAL A 15 99.36 17.96 -21.79
N LYS A 16 98.64 19.05 -21.52
CA LYS A 16 98.18 19.38 -20.18
C LYS A 16 97.32 18.26 -19.67
N GLU A 17 97.50 17.88 -18.42
CA GLU A 17 96.68 16.81 -17.81
C GLU A 17 95.19 17.08 -17.97
N ILE A 18 94.47 16.07 -18.38
CA ILE A 18 93.05 16.11 -18.53
C ILE A 18 92.43 15.18 -17.47
N SER A 19 91.67 15.75 -16.63
CA SER A 19 91.00 14.99 -15.54
C SER A 19 89.78 14.23 -16.06
N ASP A 20 89.55 13.09 -15.45
CA ASP A 20 88.34 12.36 -15.67
C ASP A 20 87.07 13.23 -15.33
N GLN A 21 86.02 13.05 -16.10
CA GLN A 21 84.75 13.68 -15.78
C GLN A 21 83.72 12.61 -15.46
N THR A 22 82.80 12.95 -14.53
CA THR A 22 81.57 12.20 -14.29
C THR A 22 80.40 13.15 -14.55
N LYS A 23 79.55 12.80 -15.46
CA LYS A 23 78.44 13.61 -15.85
C LYS A 23 77.16 12.76 -15.93
N GLU A 24 76.09 13.43 -15.65
CA GLU A 24 74.77 12.84 -15.82
C GLU A 24 74.44 12.65 -17.31
N VAL A 25 73.79 11.54 -17.67
CA VAL A 25 73.39 11.27 -19.03
C VAL A 25 72.44 12.37 -19.54
N ASN A 26 72.54 12.67 -20.81
CA ASN A 26 71.81 13.75 -21.49
C ASN A 26 72.07 15.16 -20.90
N THR A 27 73.12 15.32 -20.10
CA THR A 27 73.64 16.65 -19.72
C THR A 27 74.95 16.96 -20.49
N ALA A 28 75.20 18.22 -20.65
CA ALA A 28 76.46 18.64 -21.30
C ALA A 28 77.64 18.24 -20.44
N ILE A 29 78.67 17.67 -21.04
CA ILE A 29 79.95 17.53 -20.37
C ILE A 29 80.56 18.93 -20.18
N ASP A 30 81.45 19.10 -19.22
CA ASP A 30 82.26 20.30 -19.15
C ASP A 30 83.13 20.30 -20.38
N ASP A 31 83.24 21.45 -21.04
CA ASP A 31 84.14 21.61 -22.20
C ASP A 31 85.58 21.27 -21.80
N ILE A 32 86.15 20.31 -22.51
CA ILE A 32 87.52 19.88 -22.29
C ILE A 32 88.37 20.47 -23.39
N GLU A 33 89.11 21.49 -23.08
CA GLU A 33 90.11 22.08 -23.96
C GLU A 33 91.36 21.24 -23.94
N ILE A 34 91.77 20.72 -25.10
CA ILE A 34 93.03 20.00 -25.26
C ILE A 34 94.13 21.02 -25.51
N SER A 35 94.92 21.25 -24.46
CA SER A 35 96.03 22.12 -24.55
C SER A 35 97.32 21.28 -24.73
N ALA A 36 97.76 21.22 -25.94
CA ALA A 36 98.99 20.51 -26.32
C ALA A 36 100.02 21.51 -26.84
N THR A 37 101.27 21.39 -26.36
CA THR A 37 102.38 22.24 -26.77
C THR A 37 103.58 21.38 -27.14
N ASP A 38 104.31 21.81 -28.12
CA ASP A 38 105.52 21.18 -28.51
C ASP A 38 106.76 22.12 -28.31
N ASN A 39 107.91 21.53 -28.08
CA ASN A 39 109.13 22.25 -27.86
C ASN A 39 109.65 22.97 -29.14
N SER A 40 109.20 22.50 -30.32
CA SER A 40 109.55 23.14 -31.63
C SER A 40 108.77 24.40 -31.89
N GLY A 41 107.64 24.64 -31.12
CA GLY A 41 106.70 25.72 -31.38
C GLY A 41 105.79 25.53 -32.56
N GLN A 42 105.81 24.36 -33.20
CA GLN A 42 104.92 24.02 -34.28
C GLN A 42 103.53 23.69 -33.76
N ALA A 43 102.56 23.79 -34.66
CA ALA A 43 101.20 23.45 -34.30
C ALA A 43 101.07 21.95 -34.02
N VAL A 44 100.48 21.60 -32.90
CA VAL A 44 100.10 20.21 -32.55
C VAL A 44 98.71 19.90 -33.10
N THR A 45 98.66 18.80 -33.77
CA THR A 45 97.37 18.29 -34.28
C THR A 45 96.78 17.26 -33.29
N ASN A 46 95.58 17.50 -32.79
CA ASN A 46 94.91 16.59 -31.87
C ASN A 46 93.88 15.78 -32.59
N THR A 47 93.81 14.51 -32.28
CA THR A 47 92.72 13.63 -32.64
C THR A 47 92.20 12.94 -31.41
N VAL A 48 90.94 12.70 -31.36
CA VAL A 48 90.28 12.11 -30.18
C VAL A 48 89.48 10.85 -30.59
N SER A 49 89.66 9.84 -29.82
CA SER A 49 88.87 8.60 -29.98
C SER A 49 88.29 8.15 -28.67
N GLY A 50 87.27 7.32 -28.76
CA GLY A 50 86.52 6.77 -27.60
C GLY A 50 85.41 7.67 -27.04
N LEU A 51 85.14 8.77 -27.72
CA LEU A 51 84.05 9.68 -27.29
C LEU A 51 82.70 8.98 -27.19
N PRO A 52 81.96 9.28 -26.14
CA PRO A 52 80.63 8.81 -26.03
C PRO A 52 79.70 9.39 -27.13
N GLU A 53 78.63 8.70 -27.45
CA GLU A 53 77.64 9.19 -28.39
C GLU A 53 77.09 10.57 -27.94
N GLY A 54 77.02 11.53 -28.87
CA GLY A 54 76.57 12.90 -28.63
C GLY A 54 77.69 13.85 -28.16
N VAL A 55 78.87 13.34 -27.89
CA VAL A 55 80.05 14.15 -27.59
C VAL A 55 80.99 14.18 -28.78
N THR A 56 81.49 15.34 -29.13
CA THR A 56 82.31 15.55 -30.31
C THR A 56 83.57 16.30 -29.96
N PHE A 57 84.55 16.12 -30.80
CA PHE A 57 85.80 16.91 -30.76
C PHE A 57 85.77 17.89 -31.93
N ASP A 58 85.98 19.19 -31.63
CA ASP A 58 86.18 20.21 -32.64
C ASP A 58 87.72 20.44 -32.78
N PRO A 59 88.36 19.99 -33.83
CA PRO A 59 89.80 20.15 -34.04
C PRO A 59 90.21 21.61 -34.27
N ARG A 60 89.24 22.49 -34.54
CA ARG A 60 89.53 23.90 -34.76
C ARG A 60 89.68 24.65 -33.42
N THR A 61 88.92 24.32 -32.44
CA THR A 61 88.99 24.88 -31.08
C THR A 61 89.76 23.98 -30.13
N ASN A 62 90.13 22.79 -30.56
CA ASN A 62 90.69 21.73 -29.72
C ASN A 62 89.83 21.39 -28.53
N THR A 63 88.54 21.44 -28.67
CA THR A 63 87.64 21.27 -27.54
C THR A 63 86.76 20.02 -27.76
N ILE A 64 86.69 19.21 -26.72
CA ILE A 64 85.69 18.13 -26.63
C ILE A 64 84.51 18.70 -25.90
N SER A 65 83.33 18.64 -26.52
CA SER A 65 82.11 19.13 -25.94
C SER A 65 80.90 18.32 -26.44
N GLY A 66 79.76 18.51 -25.82
CA GLY A 66 78.55 17.88 -26.25
C GLY A 66 77.76 17.28 -25.10
N VAL A 67 76.77 16.54 -25.45
CA VAL A 67 75.84 15.89 -24.51
C VAL A 67 75.93 14.37 -24.71
N ALA A 68 76.50 13.69 -23.75
CA ALA A 68 76.61 12.24 -23.79
C ALA A 68 75.22 11.59 -23.57
N THR A 69 74.74 10.82 -24.56
CA THR A 69 73.38 10.28 -24.55
C THR A 69 73.30 8.85 -24.03
N LYS A 70 74.42 8.24 -23.60
CA LYS A 70 74.41 6.85 -23.16
C LYS A 70 75.28 6.63 -21.94
N VAL A 71 74.72 6.02 -20.92
CA VAL A 71 75.44 5.62 -19.71
C VAL A 71 76.65 4.69 -20.02
N GLY A 72 77.72 4.91 -19.36
CA GLY A 72 78.88 4.06 -19.55
C GLY A 72 80.19 4.76 -19.11
N THR A 73 81.29 4.02 -19.08
CA THR A 73 82.63 4.56 -18.91
C THR A 73 83.34 4.53 -20.23
N TYR A 74 83.67 5.68 -20.72
CA TYR A 74 84.27 5.87 -22.04
C TYR A 74 85.72 6.23 -21.87
N PRO A 75 86.64 5.31 -22.14
CA PRO A 75 88.07 5.61 -22.12
C PRO A 75 88.42 6.45 -23.37
N ILE A 76 88.80 7.69 -23.13
CA ILE A 76 89.14 8.64 -24.17
C ILE A 76 90.64 8.60 -24.40
N VAL A 77 91.01 8.58 -25.64
CA VAL A 77 92.43 8.71 -26.02
C VAL A 77 92.55 9.95 -26.89
N VAL A 78 93.27 10.90 -26.41
CA VAL A 78 93.71 12.06 -27.16
C VAL A 78 95.08 11.73 -27.73
N THR A 79 95.19 11.71 -29.00
CA THR A 79 96.47 11.56 -29.72
C THR A 79 96.89 12.93 -30.22
N SER A 80 97.97 13.45 -29.68
CA SER A 80 98.57 14.73 -30.05
C SER A 80 99.84 14.46 -30.88
N ILE A 81 99.87 15.00 -32.08
CA ILE A 81 100.95 14.78 -33.05
C ILE A 81 101.54 16.15 -33.46
N ASP A 82 102.86 16.31 -33.34
CA ASP A 82 103.50 17.49 -33.82
C ASP A 82 103.65 17.49 -35.35
N GLY A 83 104.36 18.53 -35.89
CA GLY A 83 104.59 18.66 -37.32
C GLY A 83 105.60 17.66 -37.89
N ASP A 84 106.44 17.02 -37.03
CA ASP A 84 107.41 16.03 -37.38
C ASP A 84 106.95 14.58 -37.17
N GLY A 85 105.71 14.39 -36.64
CA GLY A 85 105.08 13.10 -36.46
C GLY A 85 105.32 12.42 -35.12
N ASN A 86 105.96 13.09 -34.14
CA ASN A 86 106.03 12.52 -32.78
C ASN A 86 104.71 12.61 -32.11
N ARG A 87 104.41 11.61 -31.31
CA ARG A 87 103.07 11.41 -30.81
C ARG A 87 103.07 11.24 -29.28
N THR A 88 102.03 11.83 -28.64
CA THR A 88 101.69 11.59 -27.25
C THR A 88 100.22 11.16 -27.19
N ASP A 89 100.03 10.08 -26.50
CA ASP A 89 98.64 9.62 -26.17
C ASP A 89 98.34 9.96 -24.71
N THR A 90 97.32 10.81 -24.51
CA THR A 90 96.79 11.15 -23.19
C THR A 90 95.49 10.44 -23.02
N LYS A 91 95.31 9.80 -21.90
CA LYS A 91 94.13 9.02 -21.58
C LYS A 91 93.43 9.59 -20.38
N PHE A 92 92.13 9.67 -20.47
CA PHE A 92 91.24 10.01 -19.36
C PHE A 92 89.88 9.33 -19.59
N ASN A 93 88.97 9.38 -18.64
CA ASN A 93 87.71 8.78 -18.77
C ASN A 93 86.59 9.84 -18.72
N ILE A 94 85.60 9.69 -19.57
CA ILE A 94 84.30 10.31 -19.36
C ILE A 94 83.37 9.21 -18.87
N LYS A 95 83.03 9.32 -17.60
CA LYS A 95 82.02 8.44 -16.96
C LYS A 95 80.70 9.12 -17.06
N VAL A 96 79.80 8.54 -17.84
CA VAL A 96 78.41 8.97 -17.95
C VAL A 96 77.60 8.09 -17.00
N VAL A 97 77.01 8.72 -16.05
CA VAL A 97 76.14 8.04 -15.07
C VAL A 97 74.70 8.46 -15.24
N ASP A 98 73.87 7.68 -14.74
CA ASP A 98 72.49 8.05 -14.50
C ASP A 98 72.24 7.94 -13.00
N THR A 99 71.98 9.07 -12.38
CA THR A 99 71.63 9.15 -10.95
C THR A 99 70.25 9.77 -10.74
N THR A 100 69.59 10.08 -11.82
CA THR A 100 68.27 10.70 -11.85
C THR A 100 67.21 9.63 -11.84
N ALA A 101 66.40 9.66 -10.84
CA ALA A 101 65.28 8.71 -10.79
C ALA A 101 64.24 8.98 -11.89
N PRO A 102 63.58 7.96 -12.38
CA PRO A 102 62.56 8.10 -13.41
C PRO A 102 61.45 9.11 -13.04
N THR A 103 60.92 9.76 -14.03
CA THR A 103 59.73 10.62 -13.88
C THR A 103 58.49 9.84 -14.23
N VAL A 104 57.55 9.80 -13.32
CA VAL A 104 56.27 9.10 -13.49
C VAL A 104 55.18 10.13 -13.69
N LYS A 105 54.38 9.91 -14.73
CA LYS A 105 53.18 10.71 -14.94
C LYS A 105 52.22 10.51 -13.77
N GLY A 106 51.68 11.59 -13.20
CA GLY A 106 50.78 11.55 -12.06
C GLY A 106 49.60 10.58 -12.30
N ILE A 107 49.40 9.73 -11.32
CA ILE A 107 48.30 8.76 -11.33
C ILE A 107 47.24 9.27 -10.36
N SER A 108 46.03 9.36 -10.83
CA SER A 108 44.91 9.82 -10.00
C SER A 108 44.29 8.67 -9.21
N ASP A 109 43.82 9.00 -8.04
CA ASP A 109 42.99 8.07 -7.25
C ASP A 109 41.77 7.62 -8.01
N GLN A 110 41.34 6.41 -7.77
CA GLN A 110 40.10 5.87 -8.29
C GLN A 110 39.16 5.48 -7.15
N THR A 111 37.85 5.69 -7.40
CA THR A 111 36.79 5.09 -6.58
C THR A 111 35.93 4.23 -7.49
N LYS A 112 35.83 2.97 -7.17
CA LYS A 112 35.09 1.99 -7.97
C LYS A 112 34.17 1.15 -7.10
N GLU A 113 33.08 0.75 -7.70
CA GLU A 113 32.15 -0.19 -7.10
C GLU A 113 32.78 -1.59 -7.02
N VAL A 114 32.54 -2.30 -5.93
CA VAL A 114 33.00 -3.68 -5.77
C VAL A 114 32.46 -4.58 -6.89
N ASN A 115 33.27 -5.55 -7.29
CA ASN A 115 32.98 -6.45 -8.41
C ASN A 115 32.78 -5.76 -9.78
N THR A 116 33.19 -4.50 -9.90
CA THR A 116 33.30 -3.84 -11.20
C THR A 116 34.78 -3.67 -11.59
N ALA A 117 35.02 -3.56 -12.88
CA ALA A 117 36.37 -3.32 -13.36
C ALA A 117 36.85 -1.92 -12.92
N ILE A 118 38.10 -1.84 -12.46
CA ILE A 118 38.74 -0.54 -12.32
C ILE A 118 39.03 0.02 -13.74
N ASP A 119 39.18 1.32 -13.85
CA ASP A 119 39.71 1.88 -15.09
C ASP A 119 41.15 1.44 -15.22
N ASP A 120 41.55 1.01 -16.42
CA ASP A 120 42.94 0.62 -16.69
C ASP A 120 43.87 1.77 -16.37
N ILE A 121 44.85 1.52 -15.49
CA ILE A 121 45.84 2.50 -15.09
C ILE A 121 47.14 2.14 -15.79
N GLU A 122 47.47 2.89 -16.81
CA GLU A 122 48.77 2.80 -17.47
C GLU A 122 49.82 3.59 -16.67
N ILE A 123 50.85 2.90 -16.23
CA ILE A 123 51.99 3.52 -15.57
C ILE A 123 52.95 4.02 -16.64
N SER A 124 52.91 5.31 -16.89
CA SER A 124 53.81 5.99 -17.85
C SER A 124 54.99 6.57 -17.09
N ALA A 125 56.10 5.87 -17.17
CA ALA A 125 57.34 6.31 -16.56
C ALA A 125 58.39 6.52 -17.66
N THR A 126 59.11 7.60 -17.55
CA THR A 126 60.18 7.93 -18.48
C THR A 126 61.41 8.33 -17.71
N ASP A 127 62.54 8.00 -18.24
CA ASP A 127 63.82 8.36 -17.68
C ASP A 127 64.61 9.28 -18.61
N ASN A 128 65.48 10.09 -18.00
CA ASN A 128 66.34 11.04 -18.73
C ASN A 128 67.36 10.34 -19.64
N SER A 129 67.77 9.13 -19.30
CA SER A 129 68.67 8.34 -20.12
C SER A 129 68.01 7.71 -21.37
N GLY A 130 66.67 7.74 -21.43
CA GLY A 130 65.88 7.11 -22.48
C GLY A 130 65.85 5.59 -22.41
N GLN A 131 66.42 5.01 -21.36
CA GLN A 131 66.34 3.56 -21.12
C GLN A 131 65.01 3.13 -20.58
N ALA A 132 64.74 1.85 -20.67
CA ALA A 132 63.49 1.29 -20.22
C ALA A 132 63.35 1.36 -18.70
N VAL A 133 62.25 1.90 -18.21
CA VAL A 133 61.87 1.91 -16.80
C VAL A 133 61.08 0.65 -16.47
N THR A 134 61.46 0.00 -15.38
CA THR A 134 60.72 -1.13 -14.85
C THR A 134 59.81 -0.71 -13.70
N ASN A 135 58.56 -1.12 -13.77
CA ASN A 135 57.59 -0.79 -12.75
C ASN A 135 57.31 -2.01 -11.87
N LYS A 136 57.20 -1.78 -10.58
CA LYS A 136 56.73 -2.76 -9.60
C LYS A 136 55.58 -2.14 -8.80
N VAL A 137 54.51 -2.87 -8.63
CA VAL A 137 53.33 -2.39 -7.95
C VAL A 137 53.04 -3.23 -6.71
N SER A 138 52.65 -2.59 -5.64
CA SER A 138 52.21 -3.23 -4.41
C SER A 138 50.97 -2.57 -3.86
N GLY A 139 50.25 -3.27 -2.98
CA GLY A 139 49.05 -2.76 -2.33
C GLY A 139 47.75 -3.00 -3.13
N LEU A 140 47.82 -3.71 -4.26
CA LEU A 140 46.66 -3.93 -5.11
C LEU A 140 45.57 -4.69 -4.37
N PRO A 141 44.30 -4.29 -4.59
CA PRO A 141 43.17 -5.04 -4.07
C PRO A 141 43.05 -6.44 -4.71
N GLN A 142 42.38 -7.33 -4.01
CA GLN A 142 42.13 -8.67 -4.53
C GLN A 142 41.37 -8.59 -5.84
N GLY A 143 41.81 -9.34 -6.87
CA GLY A 143 41.26 -9.38 -8.21
C GLY A 143 41.79 -8.31 -9.17
N VAL A 144 42.62 -7.37 -8.66
CA VAL A 144 43.35 -6.39 -9.48
C VAL A 144 44.80 -6.85 -9.63
N THR A 145 45.33 -6.78 -10.82
CA THR A 145 46.69 -7.24 -11.15
C THR A 145 47.44 -6.17 -11.91
N PHE A 146 48.73 -6.26 -11.84
CA PHE A 146 49.67 -5.47 -12.65
C PHE A 146 50.32 -6.35 -13.72
N ASP A 147 50.19 -5.95 -14.97
CA ASP A 147 50.94 -6.56 -16.08
C ASP A 147 52.23 -5.75 -16.33
N PRO A 148 53.40 -6.28 -15.95
CA PRO A 148 54.66 -5.56 -16.14
C PRO A 148 55.04 -5.40 -17.62
N ARG A 149 54.45 -6.18 -18.54
CA ARG A 149 54.76 -6.09 -19.96
C ARG A 149 54.06 -4.89 -20.62
N THR A 150 52.85 -4.56 -20.18
CA THR A 150 52.10 -3.40 -20.66
C THR A 150 52.18 -2.22 -19.70
N SER A 151 52.80 -2.42 -18.54
CA SER A 151 52.81 -1.45 -17.44
C SER A 151 51.41 -1.00 -17.01
N THR A 152 50.44 -1.91 -17.06
CA THR A 152 49.03 -1.58 -16.79
C THR A 152 48.55 -2.30 -15.56
N ILE A 153 47.85 -1.57 -14.69
CA ILE A 153 47.05 -2.13 -13.59
C ILE A 153 45.63 -2.23 -14.07
N SER A 154 45.06 -3.42 -13.99
CA SER A 154 43.70 -3.68 -14.41
C SER A 154 43.07 -4.82 -13.60
N GLY A 155 41.77 -4.99 -13.73
CA GLY A 155 41.08 -6.10 -13.11
C GLY A 155 39.79 -5.67 -12.40
N VAL A 156 39.25 -6.59 -11.63
CA VAL A 156 37.99 -6.42 -10.90
C VAL A 156 38.29 -6.55 -9.40
N ALA A 157 38.16 -5.49 -8.66
CA ALA A 157 38.35 -5.53 -7.22
C ALA A 157 37.18 -6.18 -6.52
N THR A 158 37.41 -7.28 -5.81
CA THR A 158 36.37 -8.13 -5.23
C THR A 158 36.10 -7.87 -3.75
N LYS A 159 36.78 -6.90 -3.14
CA LYS A 159 36.61 -6.60 -1.70
C LYS A 159 36.61 -5.09 -1.45
N VAL A 160 35.61 -4.63 -0.75
CA VAL A 160 35.47 -3.25 -0.27
C VAL A 160 36.69 -2.87 0.60
N GLY A 161 37.18 -1.68 0.42
CA GLY A 161 38.32 -1.18 1.19
C GLY A 161 39.04 0.00 0.54
N THR A 162 39.97 0.57 1.26
CA THR A 162 40.85 1.61 0.76
C THR A 162 42.24 1.01 0.61
N TYR A 163 42.74 0.97 -0.60
CA TYR A 163 43.98 0.33 -0.97
C TYR A 163 45.00 1.38 -1.38
N PRO A 164 45.98 1.68 -0.51
CA PRO A 164 47.08 2.54 -0.87
C PRO A 164 48.04 1.76 -1.80
N ILE A 165 48.13 2.20 -3.02
CA ILE A 165 48.96 1.60 -4.06
C ILE A 165 50.33 2.31 -4.07
N VAL A 166 51.38 1.54 -4.13
CA VAL A 166 52.72 2.05 -4.30
C VAL A 166 53.30 1.49 -5.59
N VAL A 167 53.62 2.36 -6.50
CA VAL A 167 54.34 2.07 -7.73
C VAL A 167 55.80 2.47 -7.51
N THR A 168 56.71 1.52 -7.60
CA THR A 168 58.12 1.76 -7.61
C THR A 168 58.62 1.64 -9.06
N SER A 169 59.01 2.75 -9.63
CA SER A 169 59.58 2.82 -10.98
C SER A 169 61.07 2.92 -10.88
N THR A 170 61.78 1.98 -11.49
CA THR A 170 63.23 1.86 -11.41
C THR A 170 63.83 1.87 -12.82
N ASP A 171 64.81 2.70 -13.07
CA ASP A 171 65.56 2.74 -14.32
C ASP A 171 66.53 1.56 -14.45
N ALA A 172 67.29 1.53 -15.53
CA ALA A 172 68.26 0.47 -15.79
C ALA A 172 69.50 0.58 -14.89
N ASP A 173 69.79 1.76 -14.33
CA ASP A 173 70.90 2.04 -13.48
C ASP A 173 70.61 1.85 -11.99
N GLY A 174 69.35 1.64 -11.64
CA GLY A 174 68.85 1.30 -10.29
C GLY A 174 68.32 2.48 -9.50
N ASN A 175 68.23 3.68 -10.12
CA ASN A 175 67.57 4.80 -9.46
C ASN A 175 66.06 4.58 -9.48
N SER A 176 65.41 4.95 -8.42
CA SER A 176 63.99 4.65 -8.29
C SER A 176 63.17 5.78 -7.69
N VAL A 177 61.91 5.84 -8.05
CA VAL A 177 60.93 6.75 -7.50
C VAL A 177 59.67 5.98 -7.09
N GLU A 178 59.07 6.37 -5.99
CA GLU A 178 57.77 5.87 -5.57
C GLU A 178 56.68 6.87 -5.90
N THR A 179 55.68 6.38 -6.60
CA THR A 179 54.44 7.11 -6.84
C THR A 179 53.31 6.42 -6.06
N LYS A 180 52.53 7.20 -5.36
CA LYS A 180 51.45 6.69 -4.51
C LYS A 180 50.12 7.25 -4.94
N PHE A 181 49.12 6.40 -4.97
CA PHE A 181 47.73 6.78 -5.21
C PHE A 181 46.83 5.78 -4.49
N ILE A 182 45.54 6.02 -4.51
CA ILE A 182 44.56 5.20 -3.79
C ILE A 182 43.54 4.58 -4.78
N ILE A 183 43.34 3.30 -4.64
CA ILE A 183 42.14 2.66 -5.18
C ILE A 183 41.19 2.44 -4.01
N LYS A 184 40.11 3.21 -4.01
CA LYS A 184 39.03 3.04 -3.07
C LYS A 184 37.96 2.16 -3.69
N VAL A 185 37.74 1.01 -3.13
CA VAL A 185 36.67 0.11 -3.52
C VAL A 185 35.51 0.31 -2.55
N VAL A 186 34.39 0.68 -3.08
CA VAL A 186 33.18 0.96 -2.30
C VAL A 186 32.09 -0.02 -2.70
N ASP A 187 31.15 -0.16 -1.86
CA ASP A 187 29.86 -0.74 -2.20
C ASP A 187 28.79 0.32 -1.97
N THR A 188 28.17 0.73 -3.04
CA THR A 188 27.08 1.71 -3.02
C THR A 188 25.80 1.12 -3.63
N THR A 189 25.88 -0.13 -4.01
CA THR A 189 24.77 -0.86 -4.60
C THR A 189 23.95 -1.53 -3.52
N ALA A 190 22.71 -1.13 -3.43
CA ALA A 190 21.82 -1.74 -2.47
C ALA A 190 21.51 -3.22 -2.81
N PRO A 191 21.27 -4.06 -1.80
CA PRO A 191 20.95 -5.46 -2.00
C PRO A 191 19.77 -5.68 -2.92
N THR A 192 19.81 -6.74 -3.69
CA THR A 192 18.69 -7.20 -4.51
C THR A 192 17.89 -8.24 -3.74
N VAL A 193 16.60 -8.00 -3.63
CA VAL A 193 15.67 -8.90 -2.94
C VAL A 193 14.82 -9.63 -3.98
N LYS A 194 14.72 -10.95 -3.84
CA LYS A 194 13.80 -11.74 -4.67
C LYS A 194 12.38 -11.31 -4.37
N GLY A 195 11.59 -11.00 -5.39
CA GLY A 195 10.21 -10.54 -5.24
C GLY A 195 9.39 -11.43 -4.33
N ILE A 196 8.72 -10.82 -3.37
CA ILE A 196 7.84 -11.48 -2.41
C ILE A 196 6.41 -11.17 -2.82
N SER A 197 5.61 -12.20 -2.95
CA SER A 197 4.20 -12.06 -3.33
C SER A 197 3.33 -11.81 -2.12
N ASP A 198 2.27 -11.05 -2.34
CA ASP A 198 1.20 -10.90 -1.36
C ASP A 198 0.60 -12.25 -0.98
N GLN A 199 0.19 -12.38 0.26
CA GLN A 199 -0.56 -13.53 0.76
C GLN A 199 -1.95 -13.12 1.21
N THR A 200 -2.91 -14.02 1.00
CA THR A 200 -4.23 -13.93 1.64
C THR A 200 -4.44 -15.20 2.44
N LYS A 201 -4.69 -15.06 3.73
CA LYS A 201 -4.88 -16.19 4.66
C LYS A 201 -6.08 -15.95 5.54
N GLU A 202 -6.72 -17.04 5.90
CA GLU A 202 -7.79 -17.04 6.88
C GLU A 202 -7.24 -16.72 8.27
N VAL A 203 -7.98 -15.96 9.05
CA VAL A 203 -7.63 -15.62 10.44
C VAL A 203 -7.44 -16.89 11.27
N ASN A 204 -6.51 -16.87 12.20
CA ASN A 204 -6.14 -17.99 13.05
C ASN A 204 -5.66 -19.25 12.29
N THR A 205 -5.26 -19.08 11.02
CA THR A 205 -4.53 -20.13 10.28
C THR A 205 -3.07 -19.71 10.09
N GLU A 206 -2.23 -20.69 9.86
CA GLU A 206 -0.80 -20.47 9.62
C GLU A 206 -0.59 -19.77 8.26
N ILE A 207 0.22 -18.71 8.23
CA ILE A 207 0.66 -18.13 6.96
C ILE A 207 1.66 -19.06 6.29
N ASP A 208 1.78 -18.98 4.96
CA ASP A 208 2.87 -19.67 4.28
C ASP A 208 4.20 -19.04 4.70
N ASN A 209 5.18 -19.87 4.98
CA ASN A 209 6.50 -19.39 5.34
C ASN A 209 7.09 -18.53 4.21
N ILE A 210 7.42 -17.29 4.53
CA ILE A 210 8.00 -16.35 3.59
C ILE A 210 9.50 -16.24 3.90
N GLU A 211 10.31 -16.87 3.06
CA GLU A 211 11.76 -16.73 3.13
C GLU A 211 12.21 -15.47 2.40
N ILE A 212 12.87 -14.57 3.11
CA ILE A 212 13.46 -13.35 2.53
C ILE A 212 14.82 -13.72 1.96
N ARG A 213 14.90 -13.71 0.63
CA ARG A 213 16.15 -13.99 -0.11
C ARG A 213 16.70 -12.70 -0.66
N ALA A 214 17.66 -12.18 0.03
CA ALA A 214 18.40 -11.00 -0.37
C ALA A 214 19.83 -11.37 -0.72
N THR A 215 20.35 -10.80 -1.78
CA THR A 215 21.73 -10.97 -2.22
C THR A 215 22.34 -9.62 -2.58
N ASP A 216 23.60 -9.49 -2.31
CA ASP A 216 24.34 -8.30 -2.65
C ASP A 216 25.46 -8.57 -3.65
N ASN A 217 25.84 -7.55 -4.42
CA ASN A 217 26.90 -7.63 -5.42
C ASN A 217 28.29 -7.84 -4.81
N SER A 218 28.50 -7.40 -3.58
CA SER A 218 29.78 -7.61 -2.87
C SER A 218 29.93 -9.04 -2.34
N GLY A 219 28.86 -9.82 -2.30
CA GLY A 219 28.84 -11.16 -1.74
C GLY A 219 28.89 -11.19 -0.21
N GLN A 220 28.78 -10.03 0.43
CA GLN A 220 28.70 -9.92 1.88
C GLN A 220 27.30 -10.29 2.40
N PRO A 221 27.19 -10.69 3.66
CA PRO A 221 25.90 -10.98 4.25
C PRO A 221 24.95 -9.78 4.24
N VAL A 222 23.71 -10.02 3.86
CA VAL A 222 22.63 -9.03 3.92
C VAL A 222 21.84 -9.25 5.21
N THR A 223 21.60 -8.18 5.93
CA THR A 223 20.75 -8.18 7.13
C THR A 223 19.35 -7.71 6.78
N ASN A 224 18.36 -8.48 7.20
CA ASN A 224 16.96 -8.14 6.95
C ASN A 224 16.27 -7.67 8.24
N THR A 225 15.48 -6.63 8.13
CA THR A 225 14.54 -6.21 9.17
C THR A 225 13.14 -6.16 8.59
N VAL A 226 12.17 -6.53 9.40
CA VAL A 226 10.78 -6.62 8.96
C VAL A 226 9.89 -5.83 9.91
N SER A 227 8.99 -5.08 9.35
CA SER A 227 7.98 -4.33 10.09
C SER A 227 6.59 -4.49 9.47
N GLY A 228 5.57 -4.13 10.22
CA GLY A 228 4.17 -4.22 9.77
C GLY A 228 3.52 -5.58 9.95
N LEU A 229 4.20 -6.55 10.58
CA LEU A 229 3.68 -7.90 10.77
C LEU A 229 2.38 -7.91 11.58
N PRO A 230 1.41 -8.73 11.18
CA PRO A 230 0.21 -8.93 11.97
C PRO A 230 0.51 -9.61 13.31
N SER A 231 -0.35 -9.39 14.29
CA SER A 231 -0.25 -10.08 15.58
C SER A 231 -0.21 -11.60 15.41
N GLY A 232 0.74 -12.24 16.06
CA GLY A 232 0.97 -13.69 15.99
C GLY A 232 1.89 -14.15 14.85
N VAL A 233 2.32 -13.23 13.99
CA VAL A 233 3.33 -13.48 12.95
C VAL A 233 4.65 -12.83 13.37
N THR A 234 5.73 -13.55 13.18
CA THR A 234 7.08 -13.13 13.59
C THR A 234 8.08 -13.30 12.44
N PHE A 235 9.13 -12.55 12.51
CA PHE A 235 10.30 -12.72 11.66
C PHE A 235 11.44 -13.33 12.46
N ASP A 236 12.01 -14.40 11.95
CA ASP A 236 13.23 -14.99 12.49
C ASP A 236 14.43 -14.53 11.65
N PRO A 237 15.30 -13.67 12.20
CA PRO A 237 16.47 -13.18 11.48
C PRO A 237 17.55 -14.26 11.27
N THR A 238 17.47 -15.40 11.96
CA THR A 238 18.44 -16.49 11.81
C THR A 238 18.17 -17.29 10.53
N THR A 239 16.90 -17.52 10.26
CA THR A 239 16.43 -18.23 9.07
C THR A 239 15.96 -17.30 7.96
N ASN A 240 15.92 -16.00 8.22
CA ASN A 240 15.33 -14.99 7.34
C ASN A 240 13.87 -15.32 6.93
N THR A 241 13.10 -15.90 7.84
CA THR A 241 11.77 -16.38 7.55
C THR A 241 10.70 -15.67 8.37
N ILE A 242 9.64 -15.23 7.71
CA ILE A 242 8.42 -14.75 8.34
C ILE A 242 7.46 -15.92 8.44
N SER A 243 6.95 -16.20 9.63
CA SER A 243 6.04 -17.31 9.89
C SER A 243 5.14 -17.02 11.08
N GLY A 244 4.11 -17.83 11.26
CA GLY A 244 3.22 -17.75 12.40
C GLY A 244 1.74 -17.76 12.03
N ILE A 245 0.90 -17.48 13.01
CA ILE A 245 -0.56 -17.49 12.88
C ILE A 245 -1.07 -16.07 13.08
N ALA A 246 -1.61 -15.48 12.05
CA ALA A 246 -2.19 -14.14 12.14
C ALA A 246 -3.56 -14.19 12.85
N THR A 247 -3.67 -13.50 13.97
CA THR A 247 -4.83 -13.60 14.87
C THR A 247 -5.84 -12.46 14.71
N LYS A 248 -5.64 -11.55 13.78
CA LYS A 248 -6.54 -10.41 13.57
C LYS A 248 -6.72 -10.11 12.08
N VAL A 249 -7.96 -10.00 11.67
CA VAL A 249 -8.37 -9.60 10.30
C VAL A 249 -7.83 -8.22 9.96
N GLY A 250 -7.37 -8.07 8.72
CA GLY A 250 -6.84 -6.80 8.24
C GLY A 250 -5.91 -6.98 7.05
N THR A 251 -5.53 -5.87 6.46
CA THR A 251 -4.46 -5.83 5.45
C THR A 251 -3.24 -5.20 6.09
N TYR A 252 -2.18 -5.97 6.16
CA TYR A 252 -0.94 -5.60 6.80
C TYR A 252 0.11 -5.32 5.73
N PRO A 253 0.44 -4.06 5.48
CA PRO A 253 1.55 -3.72 4.61
C PRO A 253 2.87 -4.05 5.31
N ILE A 254 3.55 -5.04 4.80
CA ILE A 254 4.83 -5.50 5.32
C ILE A 254 5.94 -4.73 4.60
N VAL A 255 6.87 -4.26 5.38
CA VAL A 255 8.06 -3.60 4.87
C VAL A 255 9.28 -4.42 5.31
N VAL A 256 10.01 -4.88 4.33
CA VAL A 256 11.31 -5.53 4.52
C VAL A 256 12.38 -4.54 4.11
N ILE A 257 13.30 -4.26 5.02
CA ILE A 257 14.51 -3.49 4.71
C ILE A 257 15.68 -4.46 4.74
N SER A 258 16.28 -4.65 3.60
CA SER A 258 17.48 -5.47 3.41
C SER A 258 18.68 -4.54 3.31
N THR A 259 19.64 -4.67 4.23
CA THR A 259 20.81 -3.82 4.34
C THR A 259 22.07 -4.65 4.22
N ASP A 260 22.99 -4.23 3.36
CA ASP A 260 24.32 -4.85 3.22
C ASP A 260 25.26 -4.45 4.36
N ALA A 261 26.49 -4.92 4.28
CA ALA A 261 27.52 -4.63 5.28
C ALA A 261 28.05 -3.19 5.23
N ASP A 262 27.86 -2.50 4.10
CA ASP A 262 28.31 -1.13 3.87
C ASP A 262 27.21 -0.08 4.18
N GLY A 263 26.00 -0.54 4.46
CA GLY A 263 24.86 0.28 4.89
C GLY A 263 23.91 0.68 3.77
N ASN A 264 24.11 0.19 2.54
CA ASN A 264 23.15 0.41 1.47
C ASN A 264 21.93 -0.47 1.71
N SER A 265 20.78 0.03 1.41
CA SER A 265 19.55 -0.71 1.71
C SER A 265 18.51 -0.66 0.60
N THR A 266 17.77 -1.73 0.50
CA THR A 266 16.59 -1.86 -0.37
C THR A 266 15.35 -2.10 0.46
N GLU A 267 14.31 -1.38 0.15
CA GLU A 267 13.00 -1.58 0.73
C GLU A 267 12.13 -2.43 -0.20
N THR A 268 11.61 -3.52 0.31
CA THR A 268 10.64 -4.38 -0.39
C THR A 268 9.32 -4.38 0.36
N LYS A 269 8.24 -4.20 -0.36
CA LYS A 269 6.88 -4.15 0.19
C LYS A 269 6.01 -5.23 -0.41
N PHE A 270 5.20 -5.83 0.44
CA PHE A 270 4.15 -6.76 0.07
C PHE A 270 3.06 -6.72 1.14
N ASN A 271 1.95 -7.38 0.91
CA ASN A 271 0.85 -7.39 1.86
C ASN A 271 0.60 -8.81 2.39
N ILE A 272 0.32 -8.88 3.67
CA ILE A 272 -0.37 -10.05 4.24
C ILE A 272 -1.81 -9.59 4.51
N LYS A 273 -2.73 -10.10 3.71
CA LYS A 273 -4.15 -9.90 3.90
C LYS A 273 -4.69 -11.04 4.73
N VAL A 274 -5.10 -10.73 5.94
CA VAL A 274 -5.80 -11.68 6.82
C VAL A 274 -7.29 -11.45 6.65
N VAL A 275 -7.97 -12.45 6.20
CA VAL A 275 -9.41 -12.43 5.97
C VAL A 275 -10.12 -13.35 6.95
N ASP A 276 -11.37 -13.13 7.11
CA ASP A 276 -12.28 -14.08 7.70
C ASP A 276 -13.40 -14.35 6.68
N THR A 277 -13.47 -15.55 6.23
CA THR A 277 -14.49 -16.02 5.28
C THR A 277 -15.33 -17.14 5.85
N THR A 278 -15.04 -17.50 7.09
CA THR A 278 -15.71 -18.57 7.81
C THR A 278 -16.91 -18.01 8.57
N ALA A 279 -18.08 -18.50 8.23
CA ALA A 279 -19.28 -18.10 8.96
C ALA A 279 -19.24 -18.59 10.43
N PRO A 280 -19.84 -17.83 11.35
CA PRO A 280 -19.93 -18.22 12.74
C PRO A 280 -20.52 -19.62 12.96
N THR A 281 -20.14 -20.25 14.02
CA THR A 281 -20.77 -21.49 14.49
C THR A 281 -21.79 -21.18 15.57
N VAL A 282 -22.98 -21.75 15.48
CA VAL A 282 -24.06 -21.55 16.45
C VAL A 282 -24.36 -22.88 17.13
N LYS A 283 -24.44 -22.86 18.46
CA LYS A 283 -24.88 -24.02 19.21
C LYS A 283 -26.32 -24.35 18.85
N GLU A 284 -26.63 -25.63 18.63
CA GLU A 284 -27.97 -26.10 18.29
C GLU A 284 -29.04 -25.55 19.24
N ILE A 285 -30.11 -25.03 18.67
CA ILE A 285 -31.26 -24.51 19.38
C ILE A 285 -32.44 -25.45 19.11
N SER A 286 -33.01 -25.97 20.18
CA SER A 286 -34.13 -26.91 20.10
C SER A 286 -35.46 -26.20 19.96
N ASP A 287 -36.39 -26.83 19.29
CA ASP A 287 -37.79 -26.41 19.22
C ASP A 287 -38.43 -26.34 20.60
N GLN A 288 -39.35 -25.40 20.79
CA GLN A 288 -40.16 -25.28 22.02
C GLN A 288 -41.64 -25.41 21.70
N THR A 289 -42.39 -26.01 22.62
CA THR A 289 -43.85 -25.96 22.63
C THR A 289 -44.30 -25.38 23.98
N LYS A 290 -45.06 -24.29 23.93
CA LYS A 290 -45.55 -23.58 25.11
C LYS A 290 -47.01 -23.24 24.97
N GLU A 291 -47.69 -23.20 26.11
CA GLU A 291 -49.07 -22.71 26.17
C GLU A 291 -49.11 -21.20 25.95
N VAL A 292 -50.13 -20.70 25.29
CA VAL A 292 -50.30 -19.26 25.03
C VAL A 292 -50.32 -18.47 26.35
N ASN A 293 -49.79 -17.26 26.32
CA ASN A 293 -49.67 -16.39 27.50
C ASN A 293 -48.83 -16.97 28.67
N THR A 294 -48.04 -17.99 28.39
CA THR A 294 -47.02 -18.47 29.32
C THR A 294 -45.63 -18.05 28.86
N GLU A 295 -44.71 -17.93 29.79
CA GLU A 295 -43.32 -17.56 29.50
C GLU A 295 -42.63 -18.68 28.72
N ILE A 296 -41.95 -18.34 27.60
CA ILE A 296 -41.07 -19.28 26.92
C ILE A 296 -39.79 -19.49 27.75
N ASP A 297 -39.15 -20.64 27.57
CA ASP A 297 -37.83 -20.84 28.13
C ASP A 297 -36.84 -19.87 27.48
N ASN A 298 -36.03 -19.22 28.28
CA ASN A 298 -35.02 -18.30 27.77
C ASN A 298 -34.05 -19.01 26.82
N ILE A 299 -34.04 -18.60 25.57
CA ILE A 299 -33.18 -19.17 24.53
C ILE A 299 -31.98 -18.26 24.35
N LYS A 300 -30.85 -18.68 24.90
CA LYS A 300 -29.59 -17.99 24.67
C LYS A 300 -28.95 -18.44 23.37
N ILE A 301 -28.68 -17.50 22.49
CA ILE A 301 -27.94 -17.74 21.24
C ILE A 301 -26.44 -17.73 21.59
N ASP A 302 -25.82 -18.91 21.56
CA ASP A 302 -24.37 -19.09 21.75
C ASP A 302 -23.74 -19.25 20.36
N ALA A 303 -23.35 -18.13 19.78
CA ALA A 303 -22.69 -18.05 18.50
C ALA A 303 -21.23 -17.65 18.71
N ARG A 304 -20.33 -18.31 18.02
CA ARG A 304 -18.88 -18.08 18.11
C ARG A 304 -18.27 -18.11 16.72
N ASP A 305 -17.30 -17.24 16.56
CA ASP A 305 -16.53 -17.18 15.33
C ASP A 305 -15.07 -17.61 15.54
N ASN A 306 -14.45 -18.10 14.46
CA ASN A 306 -13.06 -18.52 14.45
C ASN A 306 -12.08 -17.37 14.67
N SER A 307 -12.44 -16.16 14.27
CA SER A 307 -11.62 -14.95 14.49
C SER A 307 -11.60 -14.49 15.95
N GLY A 308 -12.52 -15.00 16.78
CA GLY A 308 -12.71 -14.56 18.16
C GLY A 308 -13.35 -13.19 18.30
N GLN A 309 -13.81 -12.60 17.18
CA GLN A 309 -14.54 -11.35 17.20
C GLN A 309 -16.00 -11.57 17.61
N ALA A 310 -16.66 -10.48 17.97
CA ALA A 310 -18.05 -10.54 18.40
C ALA A 310 -18.96 -10.90 17.23
N VAL A 311 -19.82 -11.89 17.44
CA VAL A 311 -20.86 -12.28 16.50
C VAL A 311 -22.11 -11.45 16.80
N THR A 312 -22.67 -10.86 15.76
CA THR A 312 -23.95 -10.14 15.85
C THR A 312 -25.08 -11.08 15.44
N ASN A 313 -26.07 -11.19 16.33
CA ASN A 313 -27.24 -12.02 16.06
C ASN A 313 -28.44 -11.15 15.73
N THR A 314 -29.17 -11.53 14.72
CA THR A 314 -30.50 -11.00 14.42
C THR A 314 -31.49 -12.14 14.39
N VAL A 315 -32.68 -11.87 14.87
CA VAL A 315 -33.72 -12.88 14.98
C VAL A 315 -34.96 -12.39 14.27
N ARG A 316 -35.55 -13.25 13.47
CA ARG A 316 -36.83 -12.99 12.80
C ARG A 316 -37.78 -14.16 13.00
N GLY A 317 -39.04 -13.87 12.87
CA GLY A 317 -40.10 -14.87 13.01
C GLY A 317 -40.61 -15.06 14.44
N LEU A 318 -40.15 -14.23 15.40
CA LEU A 318 -40.57 -14.33 16.78
C LEU A 318 -42.09 -14.13 16.91
N PRO A 319 -42.75 -14.91 17.77
CA PRO A 319 -44.14 -14.67 18.12
C PRO A 319 -44.31 -13.34 18.85
N GLU A 320 -45.48 -12.79 18.79
CA GLU A 320 -45.86 -11.59 19.53
C GLU A 320 -45.66 -11.79 21.03
N GLY A 321 -45.09 -10.77 21.68
CA GLY A 321 -44.72 -10.81 23.09
C GLY A 321 -43.41 -11.49 23.40
N VAL A 322 -42.78 -12.10 22.40
CA VAL A 322 -41.39 -12.62 22.50
C VAL A 322 -40.44 -11.68 21.81
N THR A 323 -39.37 -11.37 22.47
CA THR A 323 -38.37 -10.42 21.97
C THR A 323 -36.97 -11.04 22.01
N PHE A 324 -36.10 -10.51 21.18
CA PHE A 324 -34.69 -10.80 21.21
C PHE A 324 -33.93 -9.59 21.81
N ASP A 325 -33.17 -9.84 22.85
CA ASP A 325 -32.25 -8.86 23.42
C ASP A 325 -30.84 -9.08 22.84
N PRO A 326 -30.37 -8.19 21.96
CA PRO A 326 -29.04 -8.33 21.37
C PRO A 326 -27.91 -8.09 22.37
N SER A 327 -28.17 -7.49 23.53
CA SER A 327 -27.14 -7.24 24.54
C SER A 327 -26.79 -8.51 25.32
N THR A 328 -27.76 -9.36 25.55
CA THR A 328 -27.60 -10.65 26.24
C THR A 328 -27.62 -11.84 25.27
N ASN A 329 -27.90 -11.59 23.99
CA ASN A 329 -28.16 -12.62 22.98
C ASN A 329 -29.25 -13.61 23.38
N THR A 330 -30.30 -13.13 24.02
CA THR A 330 -31.35 -13.99 24.58
C THR A 330 -32.72 -13.67 23.97
N ILE A 331 -33.42 -14.72 23.56
CA ILE A 331 -34.82 -14.66 23.17
C ILE A 331 -35.64 -14.99 24.43
N SER A 332 -36.57 -14.13 24.79
CA SER A 332 -37.41 -14.30 25.98
C SER A 332 -38.75 -13.60 25.80
N GLY A 333 -39.66 -13.87 26.67
CA GLY A 333 -40.95 -13.22 26.71
C GLY A 333 -42.14 -14.19 26.83
N ILE A 334 -43.33 -13.64 26.69
CA ILE A 334 -44.57 -14.39 26.76
C ILE A 334 -45.20 -14.34 25.39
N ALA A 335 -45.29 -15.50 24.74
CA ALA A 335 -45.96 -15.60 23.45
C ALA A 335 -47.48 -15.47 23.65
N THR A 336 -48.01 -14.42 23.08
CA THR A 336 -49.42 -14.06 23.27
C THR A 336 -50.33 -14.56 22.16
N LYS A 337 -49.76 -15.31 21.18
CA LYS A 337 -50.54 -15.77 20.03
C LYS A 337 -50.19 -17.19 19.65
N VAL A 338 -51.24 -17.99 19.47
CA VAL A 338 -51.14 -19.40 19.06
C VAL A 338 -50.62 -19.50 17.64
N GLY A 339 -49.78 -20.49 17.43
CA GLY A 339 -49.21 -20.74 16.10
C GLY A 339 -47.88 -21.48 16.14
N THR A 340 -47.39 -21.83 14.99
CA THR A 340 -46.02 -22.35 14.83
C THR A 340 -45.18 -21.26 14.18
N TYR A 341 -44.23 -20.78 14.90
CA TYR A 341 -43.38 -19.68 14.49
C TYR A 341 -42.01 -20.23 14.09
N PRO A 342 -41.73 -20.28 12.81
CA PRO A 342 -40.41 -20.64 12.33
C PRO A 342 -39.48 -19.46 12.63
N ILE A 343 -38.55 -19.69 13.56
CA ILE A 343 -37.56 -18.71 13.98
C ILE A 343 -36.31 -18.89 13.13
N VAL A 344 -35.80 -17.80 12.65
CA VAL A 344 -34.54 -17.76 11.95
C VAL A 344 -33.60 -16.81 12.71
N VAL A 345 -32.54 -17.38 13.20
CA VAL A 345 -31.42 -16.65 13.77
C VAL A 345 -30.39 -16.49 12.68
N THR A 346 -30.05 -15.28 12.34
CA THR A 346 -28.91 -14.99 11.47
C THR A 346 -27.78 -14.49 12.35
N SER A 347 -26.73 -15.27 12.44
CA SER A 347 -25.51 -14.94 13.15
C SER A 347 -24.47 -14.48 12.14
N THR A 348 -23.99 -13.26 12.31
CA THR A 348 -23.06 -12.60 11.39
C THR A 348 -21.82 -12.17 12.15
N ASP A 349 -20.65 -12.49 11.64
CA ASP A 349 -19.37 -12.03 12.16
C ASP A 349 -19.11 -10.55 11.81
N ALA A 350 -17.95 -10.06 12.17
CA ALA A 350 -17.56 -8.68 11.89
C ALA A 350 -17.26 -8.42 10.40
N GLU A 351 -16.93 -9.46 9.65
CA GLU A 351 -16.59 -9.40 8.22
C GLU A 351 -17.80 -9.58 7.32
N GLY A 352 -18.94 -9.97 7.88
CA GLY A 352 -20.20 -10.13 7.17
C GLY A 352 -20.51 -11.56 6.75
N ASN A 353 -19.68 -12.55 7.12
CA ASN A 353 -20.05 -13.94 6.90
C ASN A 353 -21.17 -14.32 7.85
N SER A 354 -22.13 -15.07 7.36
CA SER A 354 -23.33 -15.34 8.15
C SER A 354 -23.83 -16.77 8.00
N ILE A 355 -24.47 -17.25 9.06
CA ILE A 355 -25.15 -18.52 9.09
C ILE A 355 -26.59 -18.32 9.58
N GLU A 356 -27.52 -19.05 8.99
CA GLU A 356 -28.88 -19.12 9.49
C GLU A 356 -29.09 -20.41 10.29
N THR A 357 -29.51 -20.24 11.53
CA THR A 357 -29.98 -21.33 12.39
C THR A 357 -31.48 -21.25 12.49
N LYS A 358 -32.16 -22.36 12.31
CA LYS A 358 -33.64 -22.44 12.26
C LYS A 358 -34.13 -23.38 13.35
N PHE A 359 -35.15 -22.95 14.04
CA PHE A 359 -35.92 -23.75 14.99
C PHE A 359 -37.37 -23.22 15.03
N SER A 360 -38.22 -23.81 15.80
CA SER A 360 -39.62 -23.38 15.90
C SER A 360 -40.04 -23.16 17.36
N ILE A 361 -40.88 -22.17 17.55
CA ILE A 361 -41.64 -22.00 18.77
C ILE A 361 -43.10 -22.30 18.40
N LYS A 362 -43.63 -23.38 18.95
CA LYS A 362 -45.04 -23.76 18.79
C LYS A 362 -45.78 -23.27 20.04
N VAL A 363 -46.70 -22.35 19.84
CA VAL A 363 -47.60 -21.84 20.86
C VAL A 363 -48.97 -22.51 20.67
N VAL A 364 -49.46 -23.14 21.67
CA VAL A 364 -50.71 -23.91 21.64
C VAL A 364 -51.72 -23.32 22.63
N ASP A 365 -52.96 -23.56 22.38
CA ASP A 365 -54.09 -23.29 23.29
C ASP A 365 -55.07 -24.46 23.30
N THR A 366 -55.45 -24.89 24.47
CA THR A 366 -56.35 -26.03 24.69
C THR A 366 -57.57 -25.69 25.51
N THR A 367 -57.79 -24.44 25.90
CA THR A 367 -58.85 -23.97 26.77
C THR A 367 -60.01 -23.34 25.97
N ALA A 368 -61.24 -23.71 26.24
CA ALA A 368 -62.39 -23.16 25.55
C ALA A 368 -62.77 -21.74 26.07
N PRO A 369 -63.28 -20.86 25.17
CA PRO A 369 -63.65 -19.49 25.53
C PRO A 369 -64.76 -19.39 26.59
N THR A 370 -64.74 -18.31 27.34
CA THR A 370 -65.82 -17.95 28.27
C THR A 370 -66.62 -16.80 27.72
N VAL A 371 -67.98 -16.97 27.63
CA VAL A 371 -68.85 -15.95 27.09
C VAL A 371 -69.78 -15.36 28.16
N LYS A 372 -69.86 -14.04 28.21
CA LYS A 372 -70.78 -13.32 29.08
C LYS A 372 -72.22 -13.47 28.57
N GLY A 373 -73.16 -13.76 29.45
CA GLY A 373 -74.56 -13.93 29.06
C GLY A 373 -75.14 -12.79 28.23
N ILE A 374 -75.77 -13.13 27.14
CA ILE A 374 -76.41 -12.20 26.17
C ILE A 374 -77.93 -12.21 26.34
N SER A 375 -78.56 -11.04 26.39
CA SER A 375 -80.01 -10.87 26.54
C SER A 375 -80.64 -10.70 25.16
N ASP A 376 -81.90 -11.11 25.08
CA ASP A 376 -82.76 -10.95 23.87
C ASP A 376 -82.99 -9.47 23.52
N GLN A 377 -83.09 -9.14 22.24
CA GLN A 377 -83.40 -7.79 21.74
C GLN A 377 -84.52 -7.77 20.73
N THR A 378 -85.20 -6.62 20.69
CA THR A 378 -86.24 -6.34 19.65
C THR A 378 -85.94 -4.96 19.02
N LYS A 379 -85.71 -4.88 17.70
CA LYS A 379 -85.49 -3.66 16.95
C LYS A 379 -86.16 -3.59 15.61
N GLU A 380 -86.37 -2.39 15.16
CA GLU A 380 -87.14 -2.07 13.93
C GLU A 380 -86.26 -2.32 12.69
N VAL A 381 -86.94 -2.72 11.62
CA VAL A 381 -86.33 -2.82 10.28
C VAL A 381 -85.87 -1.42 9.83
N ASN A 382 -84.80 -1.34 9.21
CA ASN A 382 -84.11 -0.11 8.81
C ASN A 382 -83.93 0.90 9.97
N THR A 383 -83.97 0.41 11.22
CA THR A 383 -83.39 1.12 12.37
C THR A 383 -82.30 0.25 12.98
N ALA A 384 -81.26 0.90 13.54
CA ALA A 384 -80.21 0.18 14.16
C ALA A 384 -80.69 -0.65 15.35
N ILE A 385 -80.27 -1.89 15.47
CA ILE A 385 -80.38 -2.64 16.71
C ILE A 385 -79.44 -1.98 17.73
N ASP A 386 -79.69 -2.21 19.05
CA ASP A 386 -78.69 -1.94 20.01
C ASP A 386 -77.50 -2.90 19.74
N ASP A 387 -76.31 -2.34 19.72
CA ASP A 387 -75.16 -3.16 19.51
C ASP A 387 -75.03 -4.24 20.58
N ILE A 388 -75.16 -5.51 20.15
CA ILE A 388 -74.97 -6.66 21.01
C ILE A 388 -73.48 -7.05 20.94
N GLU A 389 -72.73 -6.61 21.92
CA GLU A 389 -71.34 -7.02 22.05
C GLU A 389 -71.30 -8.45 22.63
N ILE A 390 -70.85 -9.39 21.80
CA ILE A 390 -70.53 -10.74 22.27
C ILE A 390 -69.18 -10.66 22.96
N ARG A 391 -69.23 -10.67 24.28
CA ARG A 391 -68.02 -10.65 25.11
C ARG A 391 -67.61 -12.08 25.40
N ALA A 392 -66.86 -12.62 24.52
CA ALA A 392 -66.14 -13.85 24.71
C ALA A 392 -64.69 -13.55 24.99
N THR A 393 -64.14 -14.17 25.98
CA THR A 393 -62.73 -14.05 26.35
C THR A 393 -62.12 -15.42 26.47
N ASP A 394 -60.95 -15.53 25.98
CA ASP A 394 -60.16 -16.72 26.08
C ASP A 394 -58.84 -16.43 26.85
N ASN A 395 -58.25 -17.48 27.40
CA ASN A 395 -56.98 -17.37 28.13
C ASN A 395 -55.79 -16.96 27.23
N SER A 396 -55.90 -17.27 25.95
CA SER A 396 -54.90 -16.87 24.95
C SER A 396 -54.86 -15.35 24.69
N GLY A 397 -55.95 -14.65 25.05
CA GLY A 397 -56.16 -13.26 24.67
C GLY A 397 -56.38 -13.07 23.15
N GLU A 398 -56.40 -14.15 22.39
CA GLU A 398 -56.72 -14.13 20.96
C GLU A 398 -58.18 -13.78 20.79
N VAL A 399 -58.49 -13.25 19.62
CA VAL A 399 -59.85 -12.91 19.27
C VAL A 399 -60.65 -14.20 19.16
N VAL A 400 -61.56 -14.39 20.09
CA VAL A 400 -62.52 -15.48 20.00
C VAL A 400 -63.40 -15.25 18.77
N THR A 401 -63.39 -16.20 17.88
CA THR A 401 -64.23 -16.17 16.71
C THR A 401 -65.64 -16.58 17.10
N ASN A 402 -66.51 -15.63 17.00
CA ASN A 402 -67.92 -15.90 17.23
C ASN A 402 -68.59 -16.17 15.89
N LYS A 403 -69.20 -17.29 15.79
CA LYS A 403 -70.10 -17.61 14.68
C LYS A 403 -71.53 -17.45 15.14
N VAL A 404 -72.20 -16.61 14.49
CA VAL A 404 -73.64 -16.35 14.81
C VAL A 404 -74.47 -16.91 13.70
N SER A 405 -75.47 -17.64 14.08
CA SER A 405 -76.48 -18.16 13.14
C SER A 405 -77.92 -17.68 13.53
N GLY A 406 -78.80 -17.60 12.56
CA GLY A 406 -80.19 -17.17 12.79
C GLY A 406 -80.41 -15.66 12.68
N LEU A 407 -79.35 -14.86 12.28
CA LEU A 407 -79.48 -13.41 12.13
C LEU A 407 -80.50 -13.01 11.07
N PRO A 408 -81.26 -11.95 11.32
CA PRO A 408 -82.20 -11.39 10.33
C PRO A 408 -81.43 -10.73 9.16
N GLU A 409 -82.09 -10.61 7.99
CA GLU A 409 -81.59 -9.89 6.84
C GLU A 409 -81.29 -8.42 7.20
N GLY A 410 -80.06 -7.93 6.95
CA GLY A 410 -79.60 -6.60 7.27
C GLY A 410 -79.06 -6.43 8.68
N VAL A 411 -79.10 -7.43 9.55
CA VAL A 411 -78.34 -7.50 10.77
C VAL A 411 -77.10 -8.30 10.48
N THR A 412 -76.00 -7.73 10.84
CA THR A 412 -74.64 -8.32 10.65
C THR A 412 -73.99 -8.55 11.99
N PHE A 413 -73.21 -9.57 12.01
CA PHE A 413 -72.25 -9.80 13.07
C PHE A 413 -70.90 -9.33 12.56
N ASP A 414 -70.28 -8.37 13.29
CA ASP A 414 -68.89 -7.97 13.04
C ASP A 414 -67.98 -8.87 13.87
N PRO A 415 -67.30 -9.83 13.25
CA PRO A 415 -66.37 -10.68 13.96
C PRO A 415 -65.15 -9.91 14.43
N ARG A 416 -64.98 -8.66 14.03
CA ARG A 416 -63.87 -7.80 14.43
C ARG A 416 -64.12 -7.09 15.76
N THR A 417 -65.35 -6.64 15.95
CA THR A 417 -65.81 -6.01 17.20
C THR A 417 -66.59 -6.96 18.08
N ASN A 418 -66.85 -8.15 17.56
CA ASN A 418 -67.74 -9.11 18.17
C ASN A 418 -69.12 -8.53 18.46
N THR A 419 -69.57 -7.64 17.62
CA THR A 419 -70.83 -6.93 17.80
C THR A 419 -71.83 -7.37 16.74
N ILE A 420 -73.00 -7.74 17.18
CA ILE A 420 -74.12 -7.87 16.32
C ILE A 420 -74.77 -6.49 16.25
N SER A 421 -74.64 -5.88 15.11
CA SER A 421 -75.25 -4.57 14.86
C SER A 421 -75.85 -4.49 13.46
N GLY A 422 -76.40 -3.41 13.22
CA GLY A 422 -77.00 -3.18 11.90
C GLY A 422 -78.41 -2.77 11.95
N VAL A 423 -79.00 -2.69 10.74
CA VAL A 423 -80.35 -2.32 10.51
C VAL A 423 -80.97 -3.48 9.78
N ALA A 424 -81.86 -4.27 10.35
CA ALA A 424 -82.51 -5.42 9.74
C ALA A 424 -83.59 -5.06 8.68
N THR A 425 -83.55 -5.70 7.57
CA THR A 425 -84.46 -5.41 6.48
C THR A 425 -85.73 -6.31 6.40
N LYS A 426 -85.77 -7.32 7.26
CA LYS A 426 -86.93 -8.24 7.30
C LYS A 426 -87.46 -8.47 8.72
N VAL A 427 -88.76 -8.38 8.87
CA VAL A 427 -89.47 -8.60 10.13
C VAL A 427 -89.49 -10.09 10.48
N GLY A 428 -89.24 -10.43 11.72
CA GLY A 428 -89.26 -11.80 12.24
C GLY A 428 -88.63 -11.96 13.60
N THR A 429 -88.87 -13.06 14.30
CA THR A 429 -88.15 -13.47 15.49
C THR A 429 -87.10 -14.47 15.07
N TYR A 430 -85.93 -14.13 15.28
CA TYR A 430 -84.74 -14.87 14.86
C TYR A 430 -84.04 -15.48 16.09
N PRO A 431 -84.14 -16.80 16.28
CA PRO A 431 -83.39 -17.47 17.32
C PRO A 431 -81.93 -17.47 16.91
N ILE A 432 -81.13 -16.81 17.68
CA ILE A 432 -79.69 -16.62 17.44
C ILE A 432 -78.88 -17.63 18.27
N VAL A 433 -78.00 -18.32 17.61
CA VAL A 433 -77.00 -19.17 18.28
C VAL A 433 -75.65 -18.56 18.02
N VAL A 434 -74.96 -18.22 19.08
CA VAL A 434 -73.55 -17.80 19.05
C VAL A 434 -72.67 -18.99 19.45
N THR A 435 -71.87 -19.44 18.53
CA THR A 435 -70.83 -20.40 18.80
C THR A 435 -69.55 -19.60 18.89
N SER A 436 -69.01 -19.50 20.10
CA SER A 436 -67.72 -18.83 20.34
C SER A 436 -66.60 -19.87 20.29
N THR A 437 -65.68 -19.69 19.35
CA THR A 437 -64.62 -20.63 19.08
C THR A 437 -63.31 -19.85 19.11
N ASP A 438 -62.34 -20.35 19.83
CA ASP A 438 -60.98 -19.84 19.76
C ASP A 438 -60.31 -20.19 18.44
N ALA A 439 -59.07 -19.77 18.24
CA ALA A 439 -58.32 -20.02 17.02
C ALA A 439 -57.92 -21.50 16.84
N GLU A 440 -57.90 -22.26 17.92
CA GLU A 440 -57.51 -23.67 17.98
C GLU A 440 -58.71 -24.63 17.79
N GLY A 441 -59.93 -24.08 17.85
CA GLY A 441 -61.14 -24.83 17.61
C GLY A 441 -61.89 -25.26 18.86
N ASN A 442 -61.47 -24.84 20.07
CA ASN A 442 -62.26 -25.07 21.28
C ASN A 442 -63.47 -24.14 21.27
N SER A 443 -64.64 -24.62 21.63
CA SER A 443 -65.90 -23.86 21.43
C SER A 443 -66.91 -24.02 22.51
N VAL A 444 -67.78 -22.98 22.65
CA VAL A 444 -68.94 -22.95 23.54
C VAL A 444 -70.14 -22.31 22.82
N GLU A 445 -71.32 -22.75 23.09
CA GLU A 445 -72.59 -22.21 22.50
C GLU A 445 -73.37 -21.36 23.50
N THR A 446 -73.79 -20.15 23.07
CA THR A 446 -74.68 -19.24 23.81
C THR A 446 -75.90 -18.91 22.92
N LYS A 447 -77.12 -18.89 23.48
CA LYS A 447 -78.39 -18.74 22.70
C LYS A 447 -79.24 -17.56 23.21
N PHE A 448 -79.72 -16.74 22.31
CA PHE A 448 -80.69 -15.64 22.51
C PHE A 448 -81.51 -15.34 21.22
N SER A 449 -82.29 -14.27 21.21
CA SER A 449 -83.13 -13.94 20.05
C SER A 449 -83.10 -12.45 19.66
N ILE A 450 -83.13 -12.11 18.32
CA ILE A 450 -83.16 -10.75 17.75
C ILE A 450 -84.10 -10.55 16.56
N LYS A 451 -84.37 -9.28 16.34
CA LYS A 451 -85.08 -8.71 15.16
C LYS A 451 -84.39 -7.43 14.66
N VAL A 452 -83.87 -7.29 13.54
CA VAL A 452 -83.55 -6.65 12.29
C VAL A 452 -82.73 -5.53 11.73
N VAL A 453 -81.66 -5.19 10.83
CA VAL A 453 -81.30 -4.31 9.85
C VAL A 453 -80.31 -3.66 8.90
N ASP A 454 -79.31 -2.90 8.55
CA ASP A 454 -78.86 -2.03 7.41
C ASP A 454 -77.35 -1.97 6.97
N THR A 455 -76.99 -1.23 5.85
CA THR A 455 -75.71 -1.42 5.14
C THR A 455 -75.11 -0.24 4.27
N THR A 456 -73.93 0.41 4.44
CA THR A 456 -73.26 1.36 3.49
C THR A 456 -71.72 1.59 3.69
N ALA A 457 -70.98 2.18 2.79
CA ALA A 457 -69.47 2.26 2.69
C ALA A 457 -68.76 3.66 2.62
N PRO A 458 -67.44 3.80 2.89
CA PRO A 458 -66.75 5.10 3.09
C PRO A 458 -66.22 5.88 1.86
N THR A 459 -65.83 7.18 2.06
CA THR A 459 -65.38 8.13 1.03
C THR A 459 -64.05 8.82 1.43
N VAL A 460 -63.08 9.05 0.50
CA VAL A 460 -61.76 9.63 0.73
C VAL A 460 -61.52 10.93 -0.04
N LYS A 461 -60.89 11.92 0.57
CA LYS A 461 -60.51 13.20 -0.04
C LYS A 461 -59.27 13.08 -0.93
N GLU A 462 -59.25 13.75 -2.08
CA GLU A 462 -58.16 13.72 -3.08
C GLU A 462 -56.81 14.19 -2.53
N ILE A 463 -55.72 13.51 -2.92
CA ILE A 463 -54.33 13.80 -2.52
C ILE A 463 -53.51 14.18 -3.77
N SER A 464 -52.81 15.30 -3.71
CA SER A 464 -52.01 15.84 -4.83
C SER A 464 -50.57 15.31 -4.85
N ASP A 465 -49.97 15.24 -6.03
CA ASP A 465 -48.57 14.89 -6.25
C ASP A 465 -47.59 15.92 -5.66
N GLN A 466 -46.37 15.47 -5.27
CA GLN A 466 -45.30 16.33 -4.79
C GLN A 466 -43.97 16.13 -5.55
N THR A 467 -43.19 17.20 -5.67
CA THR A 467 -41.79 17.16 -6.11
C THR A 467 -40.92 17.86 -5.07
N LYS A 468 -39.89 17.19 -4.58
CA LYS A 468 -39.00 17.68 -3.53
C LYS A 468 -37.54 17.42 -3.84
N GLU A 469 -36.70 18.28 -3.33
CA GLU A 469 -35.25 18.12 -3.36
C GLU A 469 -34.83 16.99 -2.41
N VAL A 470 -33.82 16.20 -2.78
CA VAL A 470 -33.27 15.14 -1.93
C VAL A 470 -32.75 15.71 -0.61
N ASN A 471 -32.95 14.98 0.47
CA ASN A 471 -32.59 15.39 1.84
C ASN A 471 -33.29 16.66 2.34
N THR A 472 -34.39 17.04 1.68
CA THR A 472 -35.33 18.04 2.22
C THR A 472 -36.61 17.37 2.69
N GLU A 473 -37.29 18.04 3.58
CA GLU A 473 -38.55 17.57 4.13
C GLU A 473 -39.68 17.63 3.06
N ILE A 474 -40.47 16.55 2.96
CA ILE A 474 -41.67 16.60 2.13
C ILE A 474 -42.75 17.40 2.84
N ASP A 475 -43.69 17.97 2.09
CA ASP A 475 -44.88 18.57 2.71
C ASP A 475 -45.71 17.48 3.36
N ASN A 476 -46.16 17.72 4.59
CA ASN A 476 -47.02 16.80 5.30
C ASN A 476 -48.31 16.52 4.51
N ILE A 477 -48.57 15.24 4.27
CA ILE A 477 -49.80 14.78 3.58
C ILE A 477 -50.70 14.11 4.59
N GLU A 478 -51.80 14.75 4.90
CA GLU A 478 -52.83 14.17 5.75
C GLU A 478 -53.85 13.37 4.91
N ILE A 479 -54.07 12.10 5.28
CA ILE A 479 -55.03 11.21 4.64
C ILE A 479 -56.38 11.32 5.35
N SER A 480 -57.37 11.87 4.68
CA SER A 480 -58.73 12.11 5.21
C SER A 480 -59.75 11.23 4.49
N ALA A 481 -60.43 10.34 5.22
CA ALA A 481 -61.45 9.44 4.72
C ALA A 481 -62.66 9.38 5.67
N THR A 482 -63.86 9.23 5.14
CA THR A 482 -65.16 9.21 5.91
C THR A 482 -66.14 8.19 5.37
N ASP A 483 -66.98 7.63 6.23
CA ASP A 483 -68.06 6.69 5.90
C ASP A 483 -69.42 7.21 6.34
N ASN A 484 -70.49 6.76 5.67
CA ASN A 484 -71.89 7.20 5.93
C ASN A 484 -72.46 6.65 7.25
N SER A 485 -71.99 5.48 7.70
CA SER A 485 -72.36 4.91 9.00
C SER A 485 -71.72 5.66 10.17
N GLY A 486 -70.70 6.49 9.91
CA GLY A 486 -69.88 7.19 10.91
C GLY A 486 -68.77 6.33 11.52
N GLU A 487 -68.51 5.15 10.98
CA GLU A 487 -67.46 4.26 11.46
C GLU A 487 -66.05 4.68 11.03
N VAL A 488 -65.05 4.20 11.76
CA VAL A 488 -63.64 4.62 11.59
C VAL A 488 -62.97 3.97 10.38
N VAL A 489 -62.42 4.81 9.49
CA VAL A 489 -61.63 4.38 8.33
C VAL A 489 -60.16 4.24 8.72
N THR A 490 -59.54 3.11 8.42
CA THR A 490 -58.11 2.86 8.63
C THR A 490 -57.31 2.99 7.34
N ASN A 491 -56.18 3.65 7.41
CA ASN A 491 -55.31 3.91 6.26
C ASN A 491 -54.01 3.11 6.32
N ARG A 492 -53.56 2.63 5.13
CA ARG A 492 -52.29 1.96 4.95
C ARG A 492 -51.59 2.56 3.73
N VAL A 493 -50.31 2.84 3.88
CA VAL A 493 -49.51 3.47 2.82
C VAL A 493 -48.38 2.55 2.35
N ARG A 494 -48.17 2.53 1.04
CA ARG A 494 -47.07 1.78 0.41
C ARG A 494 -46.35 2.65 -0.61
N GLY A 495 -45.10 2.31 -0.89
CA GLY A 495 -44.31 2.95 -1.94
C GLY A 495 -43.48 4.16 -1.47
N LEU A 496 -43.47 4.46 -0.18
CA LEU A 496 -42.75 5.62 0.38
C LEU A 496 -41.24 5.57 0.10
N PRO A 497 -40.64 6.70 -0.25
CA PRO A 497 -39.17 6.82 -0.38
C PRO A 497 -38.45 6.61 0.96
N SER A 498 -37.19 6.21 0.88
CA SER A 498 -36.34 6.08 2.08
C SER A 498 -36.28 7.38 2.88
N GLY A 499 -36.48 7.30 4.20
CA GLY A 499 -36.52 8.46 5.10
C GLY A 499 -37.88 9.14 5.23
N VAL A 500 -38.87 8.71 4.43
CA VAL A 500 -40.28 9.14 4.55
C VAL A 500 -41.08 8.04 5.23
N THR A 501 -41.88 8.44 6.18
CA THR A 501 -42.69 7.51 6.99
C THR A 501 -44.16 7.90 7.00
N PHE A 502 -45.01 6.92 7.24
CA PHE A 502 -46.42 7.13 7.51
C PHE A 502 -46.67 6.89 9.01
N ASP A 503 -47.19 7.90 9.69
CA ASP A 503 -47.73 7.76 11.05
C ASP A 503 -49.23 7.40 10.95
N SER A 504 -49.54 6.12 11.19
CA SER A 504 -50.90 5.64 11.20
C SER A 504 -51.78 6.20 12.32
N ARG A 505 -51.17 6.83 13.32
CA ARG A 505 -51.90 7.48 14.41
C ARG A 505 -52.42 8.85 14.01
N THR A 506 -51.64 9.59 13.25
CA THR A 506 -52.00 10.91 12.73
C THR A 506 -52.50 10.87 11.29
N ASN A 507 -52.49 9.70 10.65
CA ASN A 507 -52.73 9.51 9.23
C ASN A 507 -51.87 10.44 8.34
N THR A 508 -50.66 10.76 8.76
CA THR A 508 -49.81 11.73 8.05
C THR A 508 -48.60 11.05 7.48
N ILE A 509 -48.30 11.35 6.23
CA ILE A 509 -47.04 10.99 5.58
C ILE A 509 -46.09 12.19 5.74
N SER A 510 -44.93 11.94 6.29
CA SER A 510 -43.92 12.98 6.54
C SER A 510 -42.50 12.40 6.55
N GLY A 511 -41.50 13.29 6.50
CA GLY A 511 -40.09 12.91 6.61
C GLY A 511 -39.22 13.52 5.54
N VAL A 512 -37.99 13.06 5.49
CA VAL A 512 -36.93 13.54 4.57
C VAL A 512 -36.59 12.43 3.59
N ALA A 513 -36.91 12.61 2.32
CA ALA A 513 -36.56 11.65 1.29
C ALA A 513 -35.06 11.69 0.98
N THR A 514 -34.35 10.60 1.26
CA THR A 514 -32.90 10.53 1.19
C THR A 514 -32.36 9.97 -0.14
N LYS A 515 -33.23 9.63 -1.09
CA LYS A 515 -32.80 9.06 -2.37
C LYS A 515 -33.64 9.59 -3.53
N VAL A 516 -32.98 10.07 -4.57
CA VAL A 516 -33.58 10.52 -5.82
C VAL A 516 -34.38 9.42 -6.49
N GLY A 517 -35.58 9.74 -6.99
CA GLY A 517 -36.41 8.77 -7.69
C GLY A 517 -37.85 9.27 -7.84
N THR A 518 -38.67 8.51 -8.59
CA THR A 518 -40.10 8.69 -8.69
C THR A 518 -40.77 7.55 -7.95
N TYR A 519 -41.54 7.89 -6.93
CA TYR A 519 -42.14 6.95 -6.00
C TYR A 519 -43.69 6.98 -6.15
N PRO A 520 -44.30 5.96 -6.77
CA PRO A 520 -45.74 5.84 -6.78
C PRO A 520 -46.25 5.41 -5.39
N ILE A 521 -47.04 6.25 -4.76
CA ILE A 521 -47.61 6.06 -3.44
C ILE A 521 -49.02 5.51 -3.58
N VAL A 522 -49.34 4.51 -2.78
CA VAL A 522 -50.65 3.91 -2.71
C VAL A 522 -51.16 3.97 -1.28
N VAL A 523 -52.32 4.60 -1.10
CA VAL A 523 -53.10 4.66 0.15
C VAL A 523 -54.29 3.75 0.02
N ILE A 524 -54.48 2.86 0.97
CA ILE A 524 -55.66 1.99 1.08
C ILE A 524 -56.42 2.39 2.35
N SER A 525 -57.65 2.86 2.17
CA SER A 525 -58.54 3.27 3.25
C SER A 525 -59.66 2.24 3.41
N THR A 526 -59.88 1.78 4.62
CA THR A 526 -60.80 0.65 4.93
C THR A 526 -61.66 0.98 6.15
N ASP A 527 -62.96 0.75 6.08
CA ASP A 527 -63.93 0.90 7.19
C ASP A 527 -63.89 -0.28 8.19
N ALA A 528 -64.78 -0.23 9.19
CA ALA A 528 -64.85 -1.25 10.23
C ALA A 528 -65.44 -2.58 9.71
N GLU A 529 -66.35 -2.54 8.75
CA GLU A 529 -66.99 -3.67 8.08
C GLU A 529 -66.08 -4.27 6.98
N GLY A 530 -65.01 -3.59 6.63
CA GLY A 530 -63.99 -4.07 5.69
C GLY A 530 -64.15 -3.53 4.27
N ASN A 531 -65.03 -2.58 4.03
CA ASN A 531 -65.15 -1.93 2.73
C ASN A 531 -63.97 -0.97 2.54
N SER A 532 -63.40 -0.92 1.38
CA SER A 532 -62.19 -0.14 1.16
C SER A 532 -62.13 0.53 -0.21
N VAL A 533 -61.37 1.62 -0.26
CA VAL A 533 -61.06 2.35 -1.48
C VAL A 533 -59.53 2.60 -1.57
N GLU A 534 -59.01 2.59 -2.78
CA GLU A 534 -57.60 2.80 -3.06
C GLU A 534 -57.36 4.17 -3.71
N THR A 535 -56.46 5.00 -3.13
CA THR A 535 -56.07 6.31 -3.64
C THR A 535 -54.59 6.33 -4.01
N LYS A 536 -54.21 6.96 -5.15
CA LYS A 536 -52.83 6.96 -5.66
C LYS A 536 -52.34 8.38 -5.97
N PHE A 537 -51.06 8.63 -5.65
CA PHE A 537 -50.35 9.88 -6.00
C PHE A 537 -48.86 9.61 -6.11
N ILE A 538 -48.04 10.59 -6.51
CA ILE A 538 -46.62 10.42 -6.75
C ILE A 538 -45.80 11.37 -5.88
N ILE A 539 -44.71 10.85 -5.27
CA ILE A 539 -43.64 11.66 -4.71
C ILE A 539 -42.43 11.54 -5.61
N LYS A 540 -42.03 12.64 -6.23
CA LYS A 540 -40.82 12.76 -7.05
C LYS A 540 -39.70 13.43 -6.24
N VAL A 541 -38.62 12.72 -6.04
CA VAL A 541 -37.43 13.25 -5.35
C VAL A 541 -36.40 13.57 -6.41
N VAL A 542 -35.97 14.79 -6.45
CA VAL A 542 -34.97 15.31 -7.40
C VAL A 542 -33.74 15.78 -6.65
N ASP A 543 -32.69 15.87 -7.36
CA ASP A 543 -31.47 16.51 -6.90
C ASP A 543 -31.06 17.56 -7.95
N THR A 544 -31.17 18.80 -7.59
CA THR A 544 -30.84 19.96 -8.43
C THR A 544 -29.79 20.84 -7.80
N THR A 545 -29.32 20.44 -6.62
CA THR A 545 -28.34 21.19 -5.85
C THR A 545 -26.93 20.76 -6.25
N ALA A 546 -26.14 21.69 -6.67
CA ALA A 546 -24.74 21.39 -7.00
C ALA A 546 -23.89 21.11 -5.75
N PRO A 547 -22.94 20.21 -5.84
CA PRO A 547 -22.03 19.96 -4.73
C PRO A 547 -21.31 21.22 -4.23
N THR A 548 -21.07 21.26 -2.94
CA THR A 548 -20.29 22.33 -2.31
C THR A 548 -18.88 21.83 -2.02
N VAL A 549 -17.93 22.67 -2.29
CA VAL A 549 -16.52 22.41 -1.98
C VAL A 549 -16.09 23.36 -0.87
N LYS A 550 -15.44 22.80 0.14
CA LYS A 550 -14.85 23.62 1.21
C LYS A 550 -13.77 24.51 0.62
N GLU A 551 -13.74 25.75 1.03
CA GLU A 551 -12.76 26.74 0.58
C GLU A 551 -11.33 26.20 0.73
N ILE A 552 -10.57 26.31 -0.33
CA ILE A 552 -9.18 25.88 -0.40
C ILE A 552 -8.33 27.15 -0.48
N SER A 553 -7.39 27.24 0.44
CA SER A 553 -6.49 28.39 0.49
C SER A 553 -5.35 28.25 -0.52
N ASP A 554 -4.92 29.38 -1.06
CA ASP A 554 -3.74 29.44 -1.92
C ASP A 554 -2.48 29.04 -1.17
N GLN A 555 -1.56 28.38 -1.87
CA GLN A 555 -0.24 28.09 -1.36
C GLN A 555 0.83 28.79 -2.21
N THR A 556 1.87 29.24 -1.55
CA THR A 556 3.09 29.73 -2.20
C THR A 556 4.24 28.88 -1.73
N LYS A 557 4.91 28.23 -2.64
CA LYS A 557 6.05 27.36 -2.36
C LYS A 557 7.22 27.69 -3.27
N GLU A 558 8.41 27.38 -2.81
CA GLU A 558 9.61 27.47 -3.64
C GLU A 558 9.71 26.28 -4.59
N VAL A 559 10.35 26.49 -5.73
CA VAL A 559 10.60 25.42 -6.72
C VAL A 559 11.38 24.27 -6.08
N ASN A 560 11.06 23.05 -6.42
CA ASN A 560 11.56 21.82 -5.85
C ASN A 560 11.20 21.59 -4.36
N THR A 561 10.15 22.23 -3.87
CA THR A 561 9.60 21.93 -2.54
C THR A 561 8.25 21.25 -2.64
N GLU A 562 7.93 20.48 -1.64
CA GLU A 562 6.65 19.80 -1.54
C GLU A 562 5.55 20.79 -1.17
N ILE A 563 4.42 20.72 -1.85
CA ILE A 563 3.22 21.47 -1.43
C ILE A 563 2.61 20.80 -0.19
N ASP A 564 1.97 21.59 0.65
CA ASP A 564 1.14 21.02 1.70
C ASP A 564 -0.03 20.29 1.04
N SER A 565 -0.22 19.05 1.41
CA SER A 565 -1.31 18.24 0.83
C SER A 565 -2.66 18.90 0.99
N ILE A 566 -3.31 19.16 -0.14
CA ILE A 566 -4.64 19.77 -0.18
C ILE A 566 -5.68 18.69 -0.39
N LYS A 567 -6.44 18.42 0.63
CA LYS A 567 -7.59 17.52 0.51
C LYS A 567 -8.82 18.30 0.07
N ILE A 568 -9.38 17.92 -1.06
CA ILE A 568 -10.63 18.47 -1.54
C ILE A 568 -11.78 17.82 -0.77
N ASP A 569 -12.43 18.61 0.08
CA ASP A 569 -13.62 18.19 0.84
C ASP A 569 -14.85 18.74 0.11
N ALA A 570 -15.38 17.93 -0.75
CA ALA A 570 -16.59 18.22 -1.50
C ALA A 570 -17.75 17.40 -0.98
N LYS A 571 -18.86 18.02 -0.79
CA LYS A 571 -20.08 17.39 -0.30
C LYS A 571 -21.29 17.78 -1.11
N ASP A 572 -22.11 16.83 -1.34
CA ASP A 572 -23.40 17.01 -1.97
C ASP A 572 -24.53 16.80 -0.95
N ASN A 573 -25.63 17.51 -1.14
CA ASN A 573 -26.80 17.38 -0.27
C ASN A 573 -27.45 16.01 -0.35
N SER A 574 -27.32 15.31 -1.46
CA SER A 574 -27.85 13.95 -1.65
C SER A 574 -27.03 12.87 -0.93
N GLY A 575 -25.87 13.20 -0.41
CA GLY A 575 -24.94 12.24 0.19
C GLY A 575 -24.25 11.33 -0.83
N GLN A 576 -24.43 11.59 -2.13
CA GLN A 576 -23.72 10.89 -3.18
C GLN A 576 -22.22 11.27 -3.19
N ALA A 577 -21.43 10.33 -3.63
CA ALA A 577 -20.02 10.59 -3.76
C ALA A 577 -19.75 11.68 -4.82
N VAL A 578 -19.13 12.75 -4.41
CA VAL A 578 -18.73 13.82 -5.32
C VAL A 578 -17.45 13.45 -6.04
N THR A 579 -17.49 13.50 -7.36
CA THR A 579 -16.29 13.31 -8.16
C THR A 579 -15.60 14.64 -8.39
N ASN A 580 -14.39 14.73 -7.95
CA ASN A 580 -13.59 15.93 -8.16
C ASN A 580 -12.68 15.78 -9.38
N LYS A 581 -12.56 16.84 -10.15
CA LYS A 581 -11.62 16.95 -11.26
C LYS A 581 -10.81 18.23 -11.07
N VAL A 582 -9.53 18.08 -11.09
CA VAL A 582 -8.62 19.22 -10.93
C VAL A 582 -7.86 19.44 -12.24
N SER A 583 -7.69 20.70 -12.62
CA SER A 583 -6.93 21.10 -13.81
C SER A 583 -6.03 22.29 -13.48
N GLY A 584 -4.98 22.47 -14.27
CA GLY A 584 -4.06 23.60 -14.09
C GLY A 584 -3.01 23.39 -13.00
N LEU A 585 -2.77 22.15 -12.56
CA LEU A 585 -1.73 21.86 -11.58
C LEU A 585 -0.33 22.11 -12.19
N PRO A 586 0.61 22.61 -11.38
CA PRO A 586 2.01 22.74 -11.79
C PRO A 586 2.63 21.39 -12.13
N GLU A 587 3.73 21.41 -12.89
CA GLU A 587 4.53 20.21 -13.14
C GLU A 587 5.04 19.63 -11.82
N GLY A 588 4.92 18.31 -11.64
CA GLY A 588 5.29 17.62 -10.40
C GLY A 588 4.19 17.57 -9.34
N VAL A 589 3.10 18.30 -9.49
CA VAL A 589 1.94 18.22 -8.60
C VAL A 589 0.83 17.41 -9.25
N THR A 590 0.25 16.50 -8.51
CA THR A 590 -0.79 15.60 -8.99
C THR A 590 -2.03 15.63 -8.10
N PHE A 591 -3.13 15.28 -8.69
CA PHE A 591 -4.38 15.04 -7.98
C PHE A 591 -4.68 13.53 -7.93
N ASP A 592 -4.74 13.00 -6.73
CA ASP A 592 -5.23 11.63 -6.50
C ASP A 592 -6.74 11.66 -6.29
N SER A 593 -7.46 11.16 -7.27
CA SER A 593 -8.92 11.08 -7.23
C SER A 593 -9.46 10.06 -6.23
N SER A 594 -8.64 9.11 -5.77
CA SER A 594 -9.04 8.09 -4.79
C SER A 594 -9.08 8.64 -3.36
N THR A 595 -8.16 9.53 -3.06
CA THR A 595 -8.08 10.23 -1.76
C THR A 595 -8.63 11.65 -1.81
N ASN A 596 -8.96 12.15 -3.01
CA ASN A 596 -9.31 13.56 -3.28
C ASN A 596 -8.23 14.53 -2.80
N THR A 597 -6.99 14.19 -3.01
CA THR A 597 -5.85 14.97 -2.49
C THR A 597 -4.95 15.45 -3.61
N ILE A 598 -4.57 16.71 -3.56
CA ILE A 598 -3.55 17.31 -4.41
C ILE A 598 -2.25 17.31 -3.62
N SER A 599 -1.20 16.74 -4.17
CA SER A 599 0.12 16.68 -3.54
C SER A 599 1.21 16.62 -4.60
N GLY A 600 2.43 16.87 -4.19
CA GLY A 600 3.60 16.77 -5.04
C GLY A 600 4.61 17.88 -4.79
N VAL A 601 5.63 17.91 -5.61
CA VAL A 601 6.74 18.87 -5.54
C VAL A 601 6.64 19.79 -6.75
N VAL A 602 6.56 21.09 -6.53
CA VAL A 602 6.48 22.11 -7.60
C VAL A 602 7.86 22.45 -8.14
#